data_e0b9330e95a0e3f7d274c123e9be185d
#
_entry.id   e0b9330e95a0e3f7d274c123e9be185d
#
_cell.length_a   1.000
_cell.length_b   1.000
_cell.length_c   1.000
_cell.angle_alpha   90.00
_cell.angle_beta   90.00
_cell.angle_gamma   90.00
#
_symmetry.space_group_name_H-M   'P 1'
#
loop_
_entity.id
_entity.type
_entity.pdbx_description
1 polymer ?
#
loop_
_entity_poly.entity_id
_entity_poly.type
_entity_poly.pdbx_seq_one_letter_code
_entity_poly.pdbx_strand_id
1 'polypeptide(L)'
;MKKLRIALLYGGFSAERKISIKTSKNIFENLDKKKYQVFLFNPKTELDKFIEAVNSKKIDLVFPALHGLLGEDGAIQGLLEILGLPYVFSGVLASSLAMDKERTKKILKTEKILMPYSVVIEKDYSSNILNKIKLPVVIKPIFQGSSLGVFIVKNQKELGNAIRKAFKFGTELMAEEFIEGREITAAVLGNKKLQVLPLVEIRPKTAEFFDFQSKYEPGASDEICPAPINEKLSKKIQEQAVKIHRIFGCRGVTRSDFVIKNNKPYFLEINTIPGMTENSLVPLAAAAAGLSFSQLIDRLIELAFEK
;
A
#
# COMPACT_ATOMS: atom_id res chain seq x y z
N MET A 1 26.65 -9.49 21.34
CA MET A 1 25.30 -9.00 21.68
C MET A 1 24.27 -10.08 21.32
N LYS A 2 23.18 -10.19 22.09
CA LYS A 2 22.08 -11.13 21.76
C LYS A 2 21.37 -10.61 20.52
N LYS A 3 21.14 -11.48 19.52
CA LYS A 3 20.42 -11.10 18.30
C LYS A 3 18.96 -10.84 18.61
N LEU A 4 18.36 -9.82 17.95
CA LEU A 4 16.92 -9.59 17.98
C LEU A 4 16.23 -10.70 17.17
N ARG A 5 15.21 -11.33 17.76
CA ARG A 5 14.48 -12.46 17.17
C ARG A 5 13.23 -11.95 16.45
N ILE A 6 13.23 -12.07 15.13
CA ILE A 6 12.20 -11.54 14.26
C ILE A 6 11.35 -12.66 13.69
N ALA A 7 10.03 -12.59 13.87
CA ALA A 7 9.11 -13.37 13.08
C ALA A 7 8.80 -12.62 11.77
N LEU A 8 9.24 -13.14 10.65
CA LEU A 8 8.91 -12.64 9.33
C LEU A 8 7.68 -13.39 8.81
N LEU A 9 6.53 -12.70 8.78
CA LEU A 9 5.29 -13.28 8.28
C LEU A 9 5.22 -13.13 6.76
N TYR A 10 4.92 -14.24 6.06
CA TYR A 10 4.90 -14.29 4.61
C TYR A 10 3.71 -15.09 4.07
N GLY A 11 3.45 -14.98 2.78
CA GLY A 11 2.41 -15.74 2.10
C GLY A 11 1.00 -15.20 2.39
N GLY A 12 0.36 -15.72 3.43
CA GLY A 12 -0.99 -15.29 3.84
C GLY A 12 -2.12 -15.81 2.96
N PHE A 13 -3.28 -15.16 3.05
CA PHE A 13 -4.56 -15.63 2.51
C PHE A 13 -4.97 -14.96 1.21
N SER A 14 -4.46 -13.76 0.93
CA SER A 14 -4.91 -12.91 -0.17
C SER A 14 -4.46 -13.43 -1.56
N ALA A 15 -5.04 -12.85 -2.60
CA ALA A 15 -4.62 -13.07 -3.98
C ALA A 15 -3.17 -12.59 -4.24
N GLU A 16 -2.63 -11.71 -3.37
CA GLU A 16 -1.28 -11.16 -3.44
C GLU A 16 -0.21 -12.07 -2.79
N ARG A 17 -0.58 -13.31 -2.40
CA ARG A 17 0.31 -14.28 -1.75
C ARG A 17 1.67 -14.44 -2.44
N LYS A 18 1.69 -14.47 -3.78
CA LYS A 18 2.94 -14.60 -4.55
C LYS A 18 3.87 -13.40 -4.34
N ILE A 19 3.30 -12.21 -4.22
CA ILE A 19 4.05 -10.97 -3.98
C ILE A 19 4.62 -10.96 -2.56
N SER A 20 3.80 -11.36 -1.58
CA SER A 20 4.24 -11.52 -0.19
C SER A 20 5.45 -12.46 -0.07
N ILE A 21 5.46 -13.57 -0.81
CA ILE A 21 6.61 -14.50 -0.84
C ILE A 21 7.85 -13.82 -1.44
N LYS A 22 7.71 -13.06 -2.53
CA LYS A 22 8.84 -12.31 -3.12
C LYS A 22 9.36 -11.23 -2.16
N THR A 23 8.45 -10.45 -1.57
CA THR A 23 8.77 -9.41 -0.57
C THR A 23 9.54 -10.01 0.62
N SER A 24 9.01 -11.09 1.20
CA SER A 24 9.64 -11.71 2.37
C SER A 24 11.01 -12.30 2.06
N LYS A 25 11.18 -12.89 0.87
CA LYS A 25 12.48 -13.40 0.42
C LYS A 25 13.50 -12.26 0.35
N ASN A 26 13.17 -11.16 -0.30
CA ASN A 26 14.04 -9.99 -0.42
C ASN A 26 14.41 -9.41 0.95
N ILE A 27 13.43 -9.29 1.87
CA ILE A 27 13.68 -8.85 3.25
C ILE A 27 14.63 -9.83 3.96
N PHE A 28 14.38 -11.13 3.90
CA PHE A 28 15.18 -12.16 4.56
C PHE A 28 16.64 -12.17 4.09
N GLU A 29 16.85 -12.01 2.79
CA GLU A 29 18.18 -11.99 2.19
C GLU A 29 19.00 -10.75 2.58
N ASN A 30 18.32 -9.61 2.83
CA ASN A 30 18.95 -8.33 3.15
C ASN A 30 18.97 -7.97 4.64
N LEU A 31 18.36 -8.78 5.52
CA LEU A 31 18.48 -8.64 6.97
C LEU A 31 19.90 -8.99 7.44
N ASP A 32 20.51 -8.12 8.26
CA ASP A 32 21.82 -8.38 8.85
C ASP A 32 21.77 -9.56 9.82
N LYS A 33 22.29 -10.70 9.40
CA LYS A 33 22.36 -11.94 10.19
C LYS A 33 23.22 -11.85 11.45
N LYS A 34 24.04 -10.79 11.59
CA LYS A 34 24.80 -10.52 12.82
C LYS A 34 23.89 -9.87 13.88
N LYS A 35 22.93 -9.03 13.47
CA LYS A 35 21.97 -8.32 14.34
C LYS A 35 20.72 -9.14 14.61
N TYR A 36 20.21 -9.90 13.61
CA TYR A 36 18.89 -10.51 13.62
C TYR A 36 18.94 -12.04 13.50
N GLN A 37 18.03 -12.68 14.24
CA GLN A 37 17.67 -14.09 14.05
C GLN A 37 16.24 -14.13 13.52
N VAL A 38 16.05 -14.68 12.32
CA VAL A 38 14.76 -14.61 11.62
C VAL A 38 14.10 -15.99 11.61
N PHE A 39 12.81 -16.00 11.96
CA PHE A 39 11.90 -17.14 11.87
C PHE A 39 10.82 -16.81 10.86
N LEU A 40 10.57 -17.71 9.93
CA LEU A 40 9.59 -17.56 8.86
C LEU A 40 8.30 -18.27 9.24
N PHE A 41 7.15 -17.55 9.12
CA PHE A 41 5.83 -18.14 9.35
C PHE A 41 4.86 -17.73 8.27
N ASN A 42 4.15 -18.70 7.73
CA ASN A 42 3.00 -18.45 6.86
C ASN A 42 1.71 -18.52 7.70
N PRO A 43 1.04 -17.40 8.02
CA PRO A 43 -0.12 -17.41 8.90
C PRO A 43 -1.29 -18.24 8.37
N LYS A 44 -1.33 -18.55 7.08
CA LYS A 44 -2.34 -19.45 6.51
C LYS A 44 -2.16 -20.90 6.94
N THR A 45 -0.94 -21.35 7.14
CA THR A 45 -0.63 -22.78 7.36
C THR A 45 0.15 -23.06 8.65
N GLU A 46 0.66 -22.01 9.32
CA GLU A 46 1.58 -22.14 10.46
C GLU A 46 1.25 -21.14 11.58
N LEU A 47 -0.04 -20.71 11.67
CA LEU A 47 -0.46 -19.78 12.71
C LEU A 47 -0.30 -20.34 14.12
N ASP A 48 -0.56 -21.64 14.30
CA ASP A 48 -0.35 -22.38 15.53
C ASP A 48 1.12 -22.35 15.97
N LYS A 49 2.04 -22.66 15.06
CA LYS A 49 3.49 -22.63 15.32
C LYS A 49 4.00 -21.22 15.66
N PHE A 50 3.44 -20.20 14.97
CA PHE A 50 3.75 -18.81 15.28
C PHE A 50 3.34 -18.46 16.71
N ILE A 51 2.10 -18.79 17.11
CA ILE A 51 1.59 -18.53 18.46
C ILE A 51 2.41 -19.30 19.51
N GLU A 52 2.77 -20.55 19.25
CA GLU A 52 3.64 -21.34 20.13
C GLU A 52 5.01 -20.66 20.31
N ALA A 53 5.61 -20.17 19.23
CA ALA A 53 6.90 -19.47 19.28
C ALA A 53 6.81 -18.17 20.10
N VAL A 54 5.70 -17.45 20.01
CA VAL A 54 5.42 -16.24 20.80
C VAL A 54 5.28 -16.60 22.28
N ASN A 55 4.44 -17.57 22.63
CA ASN A 55 4.20 -18.02 24.00
C ASN A 55 5.48 -18.54 24.66
N SER A 56 6.35 -19.18 23.87
CA SER A 56 7.68 -19.63 24.30
C SER A 56 8.73 -18.51 24.38
N LYS A 57 8.31 -17.23 24.21
CA LYS A 57 9.17 -16.04 24.22
C LYS A 57 10.37 -16.15 23.26
N LYS A 58 10.15 -16.78 22.10
CA LYS A 58 11.17 -16.92 21.05
C LYS A 58 11.16 -15.76 20.05
N ILE A 59 10.18 -14.86 20.10
CA ILE A 59 10.01 -13.74 19.19
C ILE A 59 10.05 -12.43 19.96
N ASP A 60 10.79 -11.45 19.46
CA ASP A 60 10.92 -10.11 20.03
C ASP A 60 10.20 -9.06 19.18
N LEU A 61 10.07 -9.30 17.88
CA LEU A 61 9.45 -8.39 16.89
C LEU A 61 8.80 -9.19 15.78
N VAL A 62 7.73 -8.65 15.20
CA VAL A 62 7.11 -9.19 13.98
C VAL A 62 7.34 -8.23 12.81
N PHE A 63 7.77 -8.79 11.67
CA PHE A 63 7.84 -8.10 10.40
C PHE A 63 6.77 -8.70 9.46
N PRO A 64 5.59 -8.07 9.32
CA PRO A 64 4.53 -8.57 8.45
C PRO A 64 4.83 -8.20 6.98
N ALA A 65 5.38 -9.13 6.21
CA ALA A 65 5.56 -9.00 4.76
C ALA A 65 4.35 -9.56 4.01
N LEU A 66 3.15 -9.21 4.48
CA LEU A 66 1.85 -9.66 3.95
C LEU A 66 1.24 -8.55 3.11
N HIS A 67 0.51 -8.91 2.04
CA HIS A 67 -0.17 -7.96 1.18
C HIS A 67 -1.66 -8.31 1.05
N GLY A 68 -2.49 -7.26 0.87
CA GLY A 68 -3.93 -7.37 0.70
C GLY A 68 -4.69 -7.77 1.97
N LEU A 69 -5.86 -8.36 1.78
CA LEU A 69 -6.77 -8.73 2.88
C LEU A 69 -6.12 -9.66 3.90
N LEU A 70 -6.43 -9.45 5.18
CA LEU A 70 -5.87 -10.08 6.37
C LEU A 70 -4.37 -9.77 6.61
N GLY A 71 -3.74 -8.98 5.74
CA GLY A 71 -2.36 -8.51 5.89
C GLY A 71 -2.26 -7.01 6.12
N GLU A 72 -3.01 -6.21 5.34
CA GLU A 72 -2.93 -4.75 5.33
C GLU A 72 -4.19 -4.06 5.90
N ASP A 73 -5.21 -4.82 6.31
CA ASP A 73 -6.54 -4.35 6.70
C ASP A 73 -6.75 -4.20 8.22
N GLY A 74 -5.72 -4.40 9.02
CA GLY A 74 -5.80 -4.35 10.48
C GLY A 74 -5.97 -5.71 11.15
N ALA A 75 -6.30 -6.78 10.41
CA ALA A 75 -6.57 -8.10 11.01
C ALA A 75 -5.32 -8.71 11.66
N ILE A 76 -4.21 -8.82 10.93
CA ILE A 76 -2.96 -9.32 11.50
C ILE A 76 -2.42 -8.38 12.58
N GLN A 77 -2.54 -7.05 12.39
CA GLN A 77 -2.12 -6.07 13.36
C GLN A 77 -2.88 -6.24 14.69
N GLY A 78 -4.20 -6.51 14.62
CA GLY A 78 -5.03 -6.80 15.80
C GLY A 78 -4.57 -8.05 16.57
N LEU A 79 -4.21 -9.10 15.86
CA LEU A 79 -3.63 -10.29 16.48
C LEU A 79 -2.31 -9.94 17.20
N LEU A 80 -1.43 -9.15 16.55
CA LEU A 80 -0.14 -8.77 17.13
C LEU A 80 -0.28 -7.87 18.36
N GLU A 81 -1.28 -6.96 18.37
CA GLU A 81 -1.62 -6.16 19.55
C GLU A 81 -2.10 -7.04 20.72
N ILE A 82 -2.97 -8.03 20.47
CA ILE A 82 -3.45 -8.99 21.50
C ILE A 82 -2.28 -9.80 22.07
N LEU A 83 -1.33 -10.19 21.22
CA LEU A 83 -0.12 -10.93 21.63
C LEU A 83 0.93 -10.04 22.31
N GLY A 84 0.73 -8.71 22.37
CA GLY A 84 1.67 -7.77 22.97
C GLY A 84 3.01 -7.66 22.26
N LEU A 85 3.06 -7.97 20.95
CA LEU A 85 4.29 -7.96 20.16
C LEU A 85 4.50 -6.64 19.43
N PRO A 86 5.69 -6.03 19.51
CA PRO A 86 6.08 -4.98 18.59
C PRO A 86 6.06 -5.50 17.13
N TYR A 87 5.63 -4.66 16.20
CA TYR A 87 5.63 -5.01 14.79
C TYR A 87 5.91 -3.81 13.89
N VAL A 88 6.45 -4.09 12.73
CA VAL A 88 6.77 -3.10 11.70
C VAL A 88 5.48 -2.63 11.01
N PHE A 89 5.49 -1.40 10.50
CA PHE A 89 4.39 -0.73 9.78
C PHE A 89 3.26 -0.20 10.70
N SER A 90 2.20 0.23 10.07
CA SER A 90 1.08 0.92 10.72
C SER A 90 0.23 0.01 11.60
N GLY A 91 -0.46 0.60 12.57
CA GLY A 91 -1.34 -0.11 13.51
C GLY A 91 -2.71 -0.44 12.92
N VAL A 92 -3.58 -1.03 13.75
CA VAL A 92 -4.90 -1.54 13.38
C VAL A 92 -5.75 -0.49 12.67
N LEU A 93 -5.99 0.66 13.32
CA LEU A 93 -6.88 1.70 12.80
C LEU A 93 -6.36 2.28 11.47
N ALA A 94 -5.08 2.60 11.40
CA ALA A 94 -4.46 3.16 10.21
C ALA A 94 -4.54 2.18 9.02
N SER A 95 -4.26 0.90 9.26
CA SER A 95 -4.33 -0.16 8.24
C SER A 95 -5.77 -0.36 7.75
N SER A 96 -6.75 -0.45 8.66
CA SER A 96 -8.16 -0.64 8.30
C SER A 96 -8.71 0.55 7.50
N LEU A 97 -8.40 1.78 7.92
CA LEU A 97 -8.85 2.98 7.20
C LEU A 97 -8.18 3.10 5.83
N ALA A 98 -6.88 2.83 5.73
CA ALA A 98 -6.14 2.90 4.48
C ALA A 98 -6.64 1.89 3.43
N MET A 99 -7.05 0.70 3.86
CA MET A 99 -7.60 -0.33 2.99
C MET A 99 -9.00 0.06 2.45
N ASP A 100 -9.79 0.78 3.24
CA ASP A 100 -11.12 1.23 2.88
C ASP A 100 -11.06 2.54 2.07
N LYS A 101 -11.11 2.41 0.75
CA LYS A 101 -11.00 3.57 -0.16
C LYS A 101 -12.12 4.59 0.03
N GLU A 102 -13.31 4.16 0.41
CA GLU A 102 -14.44 5.06 0.64
C GLU A 102 -14.24 5.89 1.91
N ARG A 103 -13.92 5.24 3.03
CA ARG A 103 -13.67 5.93 4.30
C ARG A 103 -12.44 6.82 4.22
N THR A 104 -11.37 6.35 3.56
CA THR A 104 -10.20 7.16 3.23
C THR A 104 -10.61 8.46 2.54
N LYS A 105 -11.40 8.38 1.47
CA LYS A 105 -11.85 9.58 0.73
C LYS A 105 -12.76 10.49 1.55
N LYS A 106 -13.66 9.92 2.36
CA LYS A 106 -14.52 10.70 3.27
C LYS A 106 -13.70 11.53 4.26
N ILE A 107 -12.69 10.92 4.88
CA ILE A 107 -11.78 11.60 5.82
C ILE A 107 -10.98 12.69 5.10
N LEU A 108 -10.33 12.38 3.99
CA LEU A 108 -9.46 13.32 3.29
C LEU A 108 -10.22 14.48 2.62
N LYS A 109 -11.53 14.31 2.35
CA LYS A 109 -12.40 15.39 1.86
C LYS A 109 -12.50 16.54 2.87
N THR A 110 -12.58 16.24 4.16
CA THR A 110 -12.63 17.27 5.24
C THR A 110 -11.35 18.08 5.29
N GLU A 111 -10.23 17.48 4.86
CA GLU A 111 -8.89 18.05 4.85
C GLU A 111 -8.53 18.78 3.55
N LYS A 112 -9.50 18.93 2.65
CA LYS A 112 -9.34 19.59 1.35
C LYS A 112 -8.26 18.96 0.44
N ILE A 113 -8.01 17.65 0.61
CA ILE A 113 -7.17 16.87 -0.31
C ILE A 113 -7.96 16.66 -1.59
N LEU A 114 -7.37 17.04 -2.73
CA LEU A 114 -8.00 16.86 -4.02
C LEU A 114 -8.00 15.39 -4.42
N MET A 115 -9.14 14.86 -4.81
CA MET A 115 -9.34 13.46 -5.20
C MET A 115 -10.29 13.37 -6.39
N PRO A 116 -10.21 12.32 -7.21
CA PRO A 116 -11.23 12.08 -8.23
C PRO A 116 -12.62 11.95 -7.61
N TYR A 117 -13.65 12.45 -8.28
CA TYR A 117 -15.03 12.22 -7.87
C TYR A 117 -15.35 10.72 -7.89
N SER A 118 -16.12 10.24 -6.92
CA SER A 118 -16.47 8.82 -6.85
C SER A 118 -17.84 8.60 -6.25
N VAL A 119 -18.45 7.47 -6.63
CA VAL A 119 -19.68 6.93 -6.05
C VAL A 119 -19.48 5.46 -5.69
N VAL A 120 -20.15 5.00 -4.63
CA VAL A 120 -20.13 3.58 -4.23
C VAL A 120 -21.24 2.83 -4.98
N ILE A 121 -20.95 1.62 -5.41
CA ILE A 121 -21.88 0.71 -6.07
C ILE A 121 -21.97 -0.56 -5.21
N GLU A 122 -23.13 -0.82 -4.63
CA GLU A 122 -23.46 -2.05 -3.92
C GLU A 122 -24.05 -3.09 -4.89
N LYS A 123 -24.18 -4.37 -4.48
CA LYS A 123 -24.66 -5.43 -5.39
C LYS A 123 -26.07 -5.20 -5.94
N ASP A 124 -26.92 -4.61 -5.13
CA ASP A 124 -28.33 -4.29 -5.41
C ASP A 124 -28.55 -2.82 -5.79
N TYR A 125 -27.53 -2.20 -6.40
CA TYR A 125 -27.55 -0.81 -6.79
C TYR A 125 -28.71 -0.48 -7.74
N SER A 126 -29.34 0.67 -7.50
CA SER A 126 -30.31 1.26 -8.42
C SER A 126 -29.61 1.73 -9.72
N SER A 127 -30.26 1.51 -10.87
CA SER A 127 -29.78 2.01 -12.16
C SER A 127 -29.53 3.53 -12.17
N ASN A 128 -30.20 4.28 -11.29
CA ASN A 128 -30.01 5.72 -11.13
C ASN A 128 -28.60 6.12 -10.69
N ILE A 129 -27.85 5.22 -10.00
CA ILE A 129 -26.48 5.51 -9.61
C ILE A 129 -25.56 5.60 -10.83
N LEU A 130 -25.87 4.85 -11.88
CA LEU A 130 -25.11 4.84 -13.13
C LEU A 130 -25.20 6.18 -13.87
N ASN A 131 -26.28 6.93 -13.67
CA ASN A 131 -26.48 8.27 -14.26
C ASN A 131 -25.53 9.32 -13.63
N LYS A 132 -24.98 9.04 -12.45
CA LYS A 132 -23.98 9.92 -11.79
C LYS A 132 -22.56 9.65 -12.28
N ILE A 133 -22.35 8.60 -13.05
CA ILE A 133 -21.05 8.16 -13.53
C ILE A 133 -20.78 8.81 -14.88
N LYS A 134 -19.72 9.62 -14.95
CA LYS A 134 -19.24 10.23 -16.19
C LYS A 134 -18.07 9.40 -16.74
N LEU A 135 -18.12 9.11 -18.04
CA LEU A 135 -17.04 8.41 -18.72
C LEU A 135 -15.92 9.38 -19.16
N PRO A 136 -14.67 8.93 -19.17
CA PRO A 136 -14.19 7.62 -18.73
C PRO A 136 -14.22 7.47 -17.21
N VAL A 137 -14.43 6.25 -16.72
CA VAL A 137 -14.56 5.92 -15.29
C VAL A 137 -13.72 4.71 -14.92
N VAL A 138 -13.19 4.70 -13.69
CA VAL A 138 -12.52 3.55 -13.08
C VAL A 138 -13.51 2.82 -12.19
N ILE A 139 -13.76 1.55 -12.47
CA ILE A 139 -14.52 0.64 -11.59
C ILE A 139 -13.53 -0.20 -10.81
N LYS A 140 -13.59 -0.14 -9.48
CA LYS A 140 -12.65 -0.87 -8.61
C LYS A 140 -13.31 -1.34 -7.32
N PRO A 141 -12.90 -2.49 -6.74
CA PRO A 141 -13.34 -2.89 -5.41
C PRO A 141 -12.84 -1.91 -4.35
N ILE A 142 -13.64 -1.69 -3.28
CA ILE A 142 -13.28 -0.77 -2.20
C ILE A 142 -12.12 -1.36 -1.37
N PHE A 143 -12.18 -2.66 -1.05
CA PHE A 143 -11.27 -3.35 -0.13
C PHE A 143 -10.22 -4.22 -0.82
N GLN A 144 -9.75 -3.85 -2.02
CA GLN A 144 -8.70 -4.61 -2.72
C GLN A 144 -7.48 -3.74 -3.02
N GLY A 145 -6.29 -4.38 -2.97
CA GLY A 145 -5.01 -3.81 -3.36
C GLY A 145 -4.57 -4.24 -4.77
N SER A 146 -3.34 -3.86 -5.13
CA SER A 146 -2.61 -4.30 -6.32
C SER A 146 -3.38 -4.21 -7.65
N SER A 147 -4.30 -3.27 -7.79
CA SER A 147 -5.15 -3.09 -8.99
C SER A 147 -6.01 -4.33 -9.36
N LEU A 148 -6.23 -5.26 -8.42
CA LEU A 148 -7.09 -6.42 -8.65
C LEU A 148 -8.55 -5.98 -8.80
N GLY A 149 -9.18 -6.38 -9.91
CA GLY A 149 -10.57 -6.03 -10.19
C GLY A 149 -10.79 -4.58 -10.61
N VAL A 150 -9.74 -3.87 -11.02
CA VAL A 150 -9.79 -2.51 -11.55
C VAL A 150 -10.06 -2.55 -13.06
N PHE A 151 -11.04 -1.77 -13.52
CA PHE A 151 -11.40 -1.64 -14.93
C PHE A 151 -11.58 -0.18 -15.29
N ILE A 152 -10.90 0.28 -16.37
CA ILE A 152 -11.18 1.57 -17.00
C ILE A 152 -12.26 1.37 -18.04
N VAL A 153 -13.35 2.11 -17.93
CA VAL A 153 -14.51 2.05 -18.83
C VAL A 153 -14.60 3.37 -19.60
N LYS A 154 -14.50 3.27 -20.91
CA LYS A 154 -14.55 4.44 -21.81
C LYS A 154 -15.88 4.62 -22.50
N ASN A 155 -16.69 3.57 -22.57
CA ASN A 155 -18.01 3.64 -23.21
C ASN A 155 -19.10 2.95 -22.37
N GLN A 156 -20.33 3.40 -22.55
CA GLN A 156 -21.50 2.96 -21.75
C GLN A 156 -21.80 1.46 -21.92
N LYS A 157 -21.49 0.87 -23.08
CA LYS A 157 -21.81 -0.54 -23.36
C LYS A 157 -20.96 -1.50 -22.52
N GLU A 158 -19.77 -1.06 -22.12
CA GLU A 158 -18.83 -1.86 -21.30
C GLU A 158 -19.11 -1.78 -19.81
N LEU A 159 -19.81 -0.72 -19.35
CA LEU A 159 -19.96 -0.39 -17.94
C LEU A 159 -20.56 -1.57 -17.12
N GLY A 160 -21.69 -2.12 -17.58
CA GLY A 160 -22.34 -3.23 -16.88
C GLY A 160 -21.47 -4.49 -16.80
N ASN A 161 -20.66 -4.76 -17.83
CA ASN A 161 -19.74 -5.90 -17.81
C ASN A 161 -18.56 -5.67 -16.86
N ALA A 162 -18.00 -4.47 -16.83
CA ALA A 162 -16.93 -4.08 -15.91
C ALA A 162 -17.38 -4.20 -14.45
N ILE A 163 -18.56 -3.66 -14.11
CA ILE A 163 -19.16 -3.78 -12.76
C ILE A 163 -19.33 -5.26 -12.38
N ARG A 164 -19.92 -6.08 -13.26
CA ARG A 164 -20.11 -7.51 -13.00
C ARG A 164 -18.79 -8.25 -12.77
N LYS A 165 -17.74 -7.93 -13.55
CA LYS A 165 -16.40 -8.50 -13.37
C LYS A 165 -15.75 -8.04 -12.07
N ALA A 166 -15.87 -6.76 -11.72
CA ALA A 166 -15.31 -6.18 -10.49
C ALA A 166 -15.93 -6.79 -9.23
N PHE A 167 -17.24 -7.10 -9.24
CA PHE A 167 -17.89 -7.80 -8.12
C PHE A 167 -17.38 -9.22 -7.81
N LYS A 168 -16.56 -9.80 -8.70
CA LYS A 168 -15.84 -11.05 -8.38
C LYS A 168 -14.72 -10.84 -7.36
N PHE A 169 -14.28 -9.60 -7.16
CA PHE A 169 -13.17 -9.22 -6.30
C PHE A 169 -13.60 -8.50 -5.01
N GLY A 170 -14.88 -8.20 -4.84
CA GLY A 170 -15.38 -7.51 -3.65
C GLY A 170 -16.91 -7.42 -3.62
N THR A 171 -17.45 -7.08 -2.47
CA THR A 171 -18.91 -6.92 -2.25
C THR A 171 -19.38 -5.49 -2.49
N GLU A 172 -18.48 -4.54 -2.44
CA GLU A 172 -18.72 -3.11 -2.67
C GLU A 172 -17.68 -2.59 -3.67
N LEU A 173 -18.13 -1.80 -4.62
CA LEU A 173 -17.29 -1.19 -5.65
C LEU A 173 -17.31 0.33 -5.54
N MET A 174 -16.27 0.95 -6.05
CA MET A 174 -16.18 2.38 -6.30
C MET A 174 -16.15 2.62 -7.80
N ALA A 175 -17.04 3.47 -8.29
CA ALA A 175 -16.92 4.09 -9.61
C ALA A 175 -16.27 5.46 -9.42
N GLU A 176 -15.11 5.66 -9.98
CA GLU A 176 -14.25 6.83 -9.77
C GLU A 176 -13.94 7.52 -11.10
N GLU A 177 -13.99 8.86 -11.14
CA GLU A 177 -13.56 9.63 -12.30
C GLU A 177 -12.15 9.22 -12.74
N PHE A 178 -11.97 8.90 -14.00
CA PHE A 178 -10.64 8.62 -14.54
C PHE A 178 -9.90 9.95 -14.74
N ILE A 179 -8.81 10.13 -14.02
CA ILE A 179 -7.93 11.29 -14.16
C ILE A 179 -6.78 10.91 -15.10
N GLU A 180 -6.85 11.41 -16.32
CA GLU A 180 -5.73 11.28 -17.26
C GLU A 180 -4.58 12.21 -16.82
N GLY A 181 -3.40 11.63 -16.56
CA GLY A 181 -2.26 12.40 -16.06
C GLY A 181 -1.03 11.54 -15.76
N ARG A 182 -0.06 12.16 -15.09
CA ARG A 182 1.19 11.52 -14.68
C ARG A 182 1.01 10.89 -13.30
N GLU A 183 1.33 9.62 -13.16
CA GLU A 183 1.24 8.91 -11.89
C GLU A 183 2.51 9.12 -11.07
N ILE A 184 2.34 9.63 -9.84
CA ILE A 184 3.43 9.95 -8.91
C ILE A 184 3.15 9.27 -7.57
N THR A 185 4.16 8.69 -6.98
CA THR A 185 4.08 8.14 -5.62
C THR A 185 5.03 8.87 -4.67
N ALA A 186 4.56 9.02 -3.43
CA ALA A 186 5.27 9.66 -2.33
C ALA A 186 5.36 8.71 -1.14
N ALA A 187 6.58 8.34 -0.73
CA ALA A 187 6.80 7.54 0.46
C ALA A 187 7.17 8.44 1.65
N VAL A 188 6.54 8.17 2.80
CA VAL A 188 6.81 8.84 4.08
C VAL A 188 7.35 7.83 5.07
N LEU A 189 8.55 8.07 5.61
CA LEU A 189 9.26 7.20 6.56
C LEU A 189 9.32 7.87 7.92
N GLY A 190 8.95 7.16 8.98
CA GLY A 190 9.07 7.62 10.36
C GLY A 190 7.78 7.53 11.16
N ASN A 191 7.85 7.93 12.44
CA ASN A 191 6.73 8.03 13.37
C ASN A 191 6.54 9.49 13.79
N LYS A 192 7.27 9.96 14.81
CA LYS A 192 7.24 11.36 15.29
C LYS A 192 8.00 12.30 14.34
N LYS A 193 9.21 11.88 13.92
CA LYS A 193 10.01 12.60 12.92
C LYS A 193 9.79 11.93 11.57
N LEU A 194 9.14 12.65 10.67
CA LEU A 194 8.80 12.15 9.35
C LEU A 194 9.81 12.65 8.31
N GLN A 195 10.28 11.73 7.48
CA GLN A 195 11.10 11.99 6.30
C GLN A 195 10.28 11.60 5.06
N VAL A 196 10.11 12.53 4.13
CA VAL A 196 9.56 12.20 2.82
C VAL A 196 10.72 11.78 1.92
N LEU A 197 10.62 10.62 1.33
CA LEU A 197 11.58 10.13 0.35
C LEU A 197 11.37 10.86 -1.00
N PRO A 198 12.37 10.84 -1.89
CA PRO A 198 12.20 11.36 -3.24
C PRO A 198 10.97 10.76 -3.93
N LEU A 199 10.22 11.60 -4.63
CA LEU A 199 9.03 11.16 -5.36
C LEU A 199 9.43 10.25 -6.53
N VAL A 200 8.58 9.26 -6.84
CA VAL A 200 8.77 8.38 -7.98
C VAL A 200 7.66 8.65 -9.01
N GLU A 201 8.02 8.89 -10.27
CA GLU A 201 7.07 8.87 -11.38
C GLU A 201 6.98 7.47 -11.95
N ILE A 202 5.76 7.04 -12.22
CA ILE A 202 5.46 5.75 -12.82
C ILE A 202 4.94 5.99 -14.23
N ARG A 203 5.60 5.38 -15.23
CA ARG A 203 5.20 5.45 -16.63
C ARG A 203 4.92 4.04 -17.16
N PRO A 204 3.65 3.58 -17.14
CA PRO A 204 3.30 2.32 -17.77
C PRO A 204 3.68 2.34 -19.27
N LYS A 205 4.24 1.22 -19.80
CA LYS A 205 4.63 1.10 -21.22
C LYS A 205 3.58 0.43 -22.06
N THR A 206 2.84 -0.51 -21.47
CA THR A 206 1.91 -1.39 -22.16
C THR A 206 0.46 -1.19 -21.75
N ALA A 207 0.22 -0.55 -20.61
CA ALA A 207 -1.10 -0.29 -20.06
C ALA A 207 -1.40 1.21 -19.96
N GLU A 208 -2.68 1.57 -19.86
CA GLU A 208 -3.13 2.96 -19.68
C GLU A 208 -2.96 3.48 -18.25
N PHE A 209 -2.68 2.60 -17.30
CA PHE A 209 -2.47 2.89 -15.88
C PHE A 209 -1.58 1.82 -15.24
N PHE A 210 -1.12 2.07 -14.03
CA PHE A 210 -0.27 1.15 -13.26
C PHE A 210 -1.11 -0.03 -12.73
N ASP A 211 -1.43 -0.96 -13.63
CA ASP A 211 -2.21 -2.16 -13.35
C ASP A 211 -1.35 -3.26 -12.67
N PHE A 212 -1.96 -4.42 -12.40
CA PHE A 212 -1.26 -5.53 -11.76
C PHE A 212 -0.05 -6.00 -12.59
N GLN A 213 -0.18 -6.04 -13.90
CA GLN A 213 0.89 -6.47 -14.80
C GLN A 213 2.02 -5.45 -14.79
N SER A 214 1.71 -4.16 -14.92
CA SER A 214 2.69 -3.07 -14.86
C SER A 214 3.44 -3.00 -13.53
N LYS A 215 2.80 -3.43 -12.41
CA LYS A 215 3.42 -3.44 -11.08
C LYS A 215 4.46 -4.54 -10.88
N TYR A 216 4.30 -5.68 -11.54
CA TYR A 216 5.04 -6.89 -11.17
C TYR A 216 5.78 -7.59 -12.32
N GLU A 217 5.53 -7.22 -13.59
CA GLU A 217 6.27 -7.72 -14.73
C GLU A 217 7.49 -6.81 -15.01
N PRO A 218 8.70 -7.38 -15.05
CA PRO A 218 9.90 -6.61 -15.32
C PRO A 218 9.82 -5.86 -16.66
N GLY A 219 10.04 -4.55 -16.63
CA GLY A 219 10.06 -3.70 -17.81
C GLY A 219 8.69 -3.28 -18.35
N ALA A 220 7.59 -3.60 -17.66
CA ALA A 220 6.24 -3.16 -18.03
C ALA A 220 5.96 -1.70 -17.68
N SER A 221 6.77 -1.10 -16.82
CA SER A 221 6.76 0.33 -16.49
C SER A 221 8.18 0.88 -16.34
N ASP A 222 8.32 2.19 -16.48
CA ASP A 222 9.51 2.92 -16.08
C ASP A 222 9.22 3.66 -14.77
N GLU A 223 10.03 3.39 -13.74
CA GLU A 223 9.99 4.08 -12.46
C GLU A 223 11.14 5.07 -12.36
N ILE A 224 10.81 6.37 -12.45
CA ILE A 224 11.81 7.46 -12.48
C ILE A 224 11.90 8.12 -11.12
N CYS A 225 13.05 8.02 -10.48
CA CYS A 225 13.32 8.60 -9.16
C CYS A 225 14.65 9.39 -9.16
N PRO A 226 14.67 10.67 -8.78
CA PRO A 226 13.54 11.54 -8.44
C PRO A 226 12.60 11.82 -9.62
N ALA A 227 11.31 11.96 -9.36
CA ALA A 227 10.31 12.30 -10.38
C ALA A 227 10.64 13.65 -11.04
N PRO A 228 10.68 13.77 -12.38
CA PRO A 228 11.02 15.01 -13.09
C PRO A 228 9.82 15.97 -13.14
N ILE A 229 9.45 16.51 -11.97
CA ILE A 229 8.41 17.54 -11.80
C ILE A 229 9.00 18.79 -11.17
N ASN A 230 8.31 19.93 -11.32
CA ASN A 230 8.80 21.17 -10.74
C ASN A 230 8.77 21.14 -9.20
N GLU A 231 9.68 21.88 -8.58
CA GLU A 231 9.89 21.88 -7.13
C GLU A 231 8.62 22.24 -6.33
N LYS A 232 7.85 23.24 -6.79
CA LYS A 232 6.61 23.67 -6.14
C LYS A 232 5.58 22.56 -6.06
N LEU A 233 5.43 21.78 -7.15
CA LEU A 233 4.50 20.65 -7.20
C LEU A 233 5.02 19.49 -6.40
N SER A 234 6.32 19.20 -6.46
CA SER A 234 6.99 18.19 -5.64
C SER A 234 6.73 18.44 -4.16
N LYS A 235 7.03 19.65 -3.67
CA LYS A 235 6.80 20.06 -2.29
C LYS A 235 5.34 19.90 -1.87
N LYS A 236 4.40 20.32 -2.73
CA LYS A 236 2.96 20.17 -2.47
C LYS A 236 2.56 18.70 -2.28
N ILE A 237 3.04 17.77 -3.14
CA ILE A 237 2.74 16.34 -3.02
C ILE A 237 3.35 15.77 -1.73
N GLN A 238 4.58 16.13 -1.42
CA GLN A 238 5.26 15.72 -0.20
C GLN A 238 4.52 16.18 1.06
N GLU A 239 4.10 17.44 1.11
CA GLU A 239 3.30 17.99 2.21
C GLU A 239 1.95 17.26 2.37
N GLN A 240 1.29 16.95 1.26
CA GLN A 240 0.05 16.15 1.29
C GLN A 240 0.30 14.74 1.79
N ALA A 241 1.34 14.05 1.33
CA ALA A 241 1.68 12.71 1.81
C ALA A 241 1.97 12.67 3.32
N VAL A 242 2.72 13.66 3.84
CA VAL A 242 2.95 13.83 5.29
C VAL A 242 1.64 14.06 6.04
N LYS A 243 0.78 14.94 5.51
CA LYS A 243 -0.52 15.24 6.11
C LYS A 243 -1.39 13.99 6.18
N ILE A 244 -1.47 13.21 5.09
CA ILE A 244 -2.21 11.95 5.02
C ILE A 244 -1.68 10.94 6.02
N HIS A 245 -0.34 10.73 6.06
CA HIS A 245 0.31 9.84 7.01
C HIS A 245 -0.09 10.16 8.47
N ARG A 246 -0.11 11.46 8.84
CA ARG A 246 -0.49 11.94 10.18
C ARG A 246 -1.97 11.76 10.47
N ILE A 247 -2.85 12.09 9.52
CA ILE A 247 -4.31 11.99 9.69
C ILE A 247 -4.73 10.55 10.01
N PHE A 248 -4.13 9.56 9.34
CA PHE A 248 -4.42 8.16 9.58
C PHE A 248 -3.68 7.58 10.80
N GLY A 249 -2.78 8.33 11.44
CA GLY A 249 -1.95 7.82 12.52
C GLY A 249 -1.02 6.71 12.07
N CYS A 250 -0.52 6.81 10.85
CA CYS A 250 0.42 5.84 10.28
C CYS A 250 1.78 5.89 10.99
N ARG A 251 2.52 4.78 10.93
CA ARG A 251 3.88 4.65 11.43
C ARG A 251 4.73 3.78 10.49
N GLY A 252 6.06 3.80 10.73
CA GLY A 252 7.02 3.06 9.89
C GLY A 252 7.17 3.72 8.53
N VAL A 253 6.59 3.15 7.50
CA VAL A 253 6.58 3.72 6.16
C VAL A 253 5.21 3.58 5.52
N THR A 254 4.77 4.62 4.82
CA THR A 254 3.59 4.58 3.95
C THR A 254 3.93 5.07 2.56
N ARG A 255 3.13 4.66 1.56
CA ARG A 255 3.20 5.16 0.20
C ARG A 255 1.83 5.72 -0.19
N SER A 256 1.79 6.98 -0.58
CA SER A 256 0.60 7.63 -1.11
C SER A 256 0.74 7.82 -2.61
N ASP A 257 -0.27 7.42 -3.36
CA ASP A 257 -0.28 7.45 -4.82
C ASP A 257 -1.16 8.60 -5.32
N PHE A 258 -0.67 9.33 -6.32
CA PHE A 258 -1.30 10.54 -6.89
C PHE A 258 -1.27 10.50 -8.41
N VAL A 259 -2.25 11.15 -9.04
CA VAL A 259 -2.16 11.52 -10.46
C VAL A 259 -2.10 13.03 -10.60
N ILE A 260 -1.14 13.52 -11.38
CA ILE A 260 -1.01 14.95 -11.70
C ILE A 260 -1.77 15.26 -12.98
N LYS A 261 -2.77 16.15 -12.89
CA LYS A 261 -3.47 16.74 -14.03
C LYS A 261 -3.48 18.25 -13.89
N ASN A 262 -3.05 18.98 -14.92
CA ASN A 262 -3.02 20.45 -14.93
C ASN A 262 -2.30 21.03 -13.68
N ASN A 263 -1.13 20.51 -13.33
CA ASN A 263 -0.34 20.89 -12.15
C ASN A 263 -1.09 20.75 -10.80
N LYS A 264 -2.12 19.89 -10.74
CA LYS A 264 -2.85 19.58 -9.52
C LYS A 264 -2.69 18.09 -9.21
N PRO A 265 -2.20 17.72 -8.01
CA PRO A 265 -2.14 16.33 -7.59
C PRO A 265 -3.52 15.88 -7.09
N TYR A 266 -4.01 14.78 -7.63
CA TYR A 266 -5.22 14.07 -7.20
C TYR A 266 -4.78 12.82 -6.45
N PHE A 267 -5.10 12.73 -5.18
CA PHE A 267 -4.79 11.54 -4.36
C PHE A 267 -5.66 10.36 -4.80
N LEU A 268 -5.06 9.19 -4.91
CA LEU A 268 -5.72 7.93 -5.29
C LEU A 268 -5.91 6.99 -4.11
N GLU A 269 -4.79 6.62 -3.44
CA GLU A 269 -4.78 5.67 -2.33
C GLU A 269 -3.54 5.84 -1.44
N ILE A 270 -3.59 5.26 -0.24
CA ILE A 270 -2.46 5.12 0.67
C ILE A 270 -2.22 3.63 0.97
N ASN A 271 -0.96 3.22 0.97
CA ASN A 271 -0.51 1.87 1.30
C ASN A 271 0.26 1.89 2.62
N THR A 272 -0.15 1.06 3.58
CA THR A 272 0.46 0.96 4.93
C THR A 272 1.50 -0.14 5.05
N ILE A 273 1.51 -1.11 4.12
CA ILE A 273 2.57 -2.12 3.96
C ILE A 273 3.00 -2.11 2.49
N PRO A 274 3.74 -1.07 2.05
CA PRO A 274 4.16 -0.98 0.66
C PRO A 274 5.09 -2.13 0.27
N GLY A 275 5.09 -2.48 -1.02
CA GLY A 275 5.95 -3.53 -1.55
C GLY A 275 7.43 -3.29 -1.23
N MET A 276 8.15 -4.38 -0.91
CA MET A 276 9.56 -4.37 -0.53
C MET A 276 10.37 -5.38 -1.38
N THR A 277 9.98 -5.60 -2.64
CA THR A 277 10.79 -6.32 -3.62
C THR A 277 11.87 -5.39 -4.19
N GLU A 278 12.83 -5.92 -4.93
CA GLU A 278 13.91 -5.13 -5.56
C GLU A 278 13.37 -3.99 -6.44
N ASN A 279 12.27 -4.23 -7.16
CA ASN A 279 11.65 -3.27 -8.07
C ASN A 279 10.52 -2.47 -7.41
N SER A 280 10.41 -2.50 -6.08
CA SER A 280 9.35 -1.76 -5.39
C SER A 280 9.69 -0.29 -5.23
N LEU A 281 8.67 0.56 -5.31
CA LEU A 281 8.80 2.02 -5.34
C LEU A 281 9.40 2.61 -4.06
N VAL A 282 9.13 2.00 -2.88
CA VAL A 282 9.69 2.48 -1.60
C VAL A 282 11.19 2.18 -1.49
N PRO A 283 11.69 0.95 -1.78
CA PRO A 283 13.13 0.70 -1.90
C PRO A 283 13.83 1.61 -2.90
N LEU A 284 13.24 1.85 -4.07
CA LEU A 284 13.78 2.77 -5.09
C LEU A 284 13.90 4.20 -4.54
N ALA A 285 12.86 4.72 -3.91
CA ALA A 285 12.86 6.05 -3.31
C ALA A 285 13.88 6.16 -2.15
N ALA A 286 14.03 5.09 -1.34
CA ALA A 286 15.01 5.04 -0.27
C ALA A 286 16.45 5.06 -0.81
N ALA A 287 16.73 4.28 -1.85
CA ALA A 287 18.04 4.27 -2.52
C ALA A 287 18.38 5.65 -3.09
N ALA A 288 17.42 6.34 -3.72
CA ALA A 288 17.59 7.71 -4.20
C ALA A 288 17.82 8.74 -3.06
N ALA A 289 17.36 8.42 -1.83
CA ALA A 289 17.66 9.21 -0.63
C ALA A 289 18.98 8.81 0.05
N GLY A 290 19.77 7.89 -0.52
CA GLY A 290 21.03 7.40 0.05
C GLY A 290 20.88 6.30 1.09
N LEU A 291 19.71 5.69 1.26
CA LEU A 291 19.46 4.57 2.18
C LEU A 291 19.51 3.26 1.40
N SER A 292 20.47 2.38 1.71
CA SER A 292 20.45 1.01 1.17
C SER A 292 19.21 0.25 1.66
N PHE A 293 18.84 -0.83 0.97
CA PHE A 293 17.69 -1.64 1.37
C PHE A 293 17.84 -2.22 2.77
N SER A 294 19.04 -2.70 3.15
CA SER A 294 19.34 -3.13 4.52
C SER A 294 19.16 -2.02 5.55
N GLN A 295 19.60 -0.79 5.25
CA GLN A 295 19.41 0.36 6.14
C GLN A 295 17.94 0.75 6.27
N LEU A 296 17.16 0.66 5.18
CA LEU A 296 15.72 0.87 5.24
C LEU A 296 15.04 -0.17 6.15
N ILE A 297 15.39 -1.45 6.03
CA ILE A 297 14.86 -2.51 6.92
C ILE A 297 15.27 -2.25 8.37
N ASP A 298 16.52 -1.95 8.65
CA ASP A 298 17.02 -1.60 9.98
C ASP A 298 16.20 -0.44 10.58
N ARG A 299 15.99 0.63 9.77
CA ARG A 299 15.20 1.78 10.22
C ARG A 299 13.76 1.43 10.52
N LEU A 300 13.11 0.60 9.72
CA LEU A 300 11.75 0.12 9.97
C LEU A 300 11.66 -0.71 11.26
N ILE A 301 12.66 -1.54 11.54
CA ILE A 301 12.75 -2.32 12.79
C ILE A 301 12.90 -1.37 13.99
N GLU A 302 13.76 -0.37 13.92
CA GLU A 302 13.92 0.64 14.97
C GLU A 302 12.61 1.37 15.24
N LEU A 303 11.91 1.82 14.17
CA LEU A 303 10.63 2.53 14.28
C LEU A 303 9.54 1.68 14.97
N ALA A 304 9.59 0.35 14.87
CA ALA A 304 8.63 -0.51 15.54
C ALA A 304 8.73 -0.47 17.08
N PHE A 305 9.86 -0.02 17.64
CA PHE A 305 10.08 0.16 19.08
C PHE A 305 9.91 1.61 19.55
N GLU A 306 9.79 2.57 18.63
CA GLU A 306 9.48 3.97 18.99
C GLU A 306 8.02 4.09 19.45
N LYS A 307 7.82 4.50 20.72
CA LYS A 307 6.49 4.77 21.31
C LYS A 307 5.97 6.17 20.96
#